data_f761782854ca99483efc68b63e161181
#
_entry.id   f761782854ca99483efc68b63e161181
#
_cell.length_a   1.000
_cell.length_b   1.000
_cell.length_c   1.000
_cell.angle_alpha   90.00
_cell.angle_beta   90.00
_cell.angle_gamma   90.00
#
_symmetry.space_group_name_H-M   'P 1'
#
loop_
_entity.id
_entity.type
_entity.pdbx_description
1 polymer ?
#
loop_
_entity_poly.entity_id
_entity_poly.type
_entity_poly.pdbx_seq_one_letter_code
_entity_poly.pdbx_strand_id
1 'polypeptide(L)'
;MDYNFSRKCIGLRKASNNLTKIYNSALIKVDLKITQFSTLKNIEKLGKTNIRDLSSELELDRTTVLGNIEKLIELDLVSYKYEIDDKKIFQLTTVGKRKLSEAIIIWEETQHKYITVLGIKNYKE
;
A
#
# COMPACT_ATOMS: atom_id res chain seq x y z
N MET A 1 -20.92 21.56 14.46
CA MET A 1 -19.53 21.40 14.00
C MET A 1 -18.94 22.77 13.77
N ASP A 2 -17.77 23.00 14.31
CA ASP A 2 -17.07 24.26 14.15
C ASP A 2 -16.66 24.46 12.68
N TYR A 3 -16.81 25.69 12.18
CA TYR A 3 -16.41 26.07 10.82
C TYR A 3 -14.92 25.80 10.58
N ASN A 4 -14.06 26.11 11.55
CA ASN A 4 -12.62 25.85 11.44
C ASN A 4 -12.30 24.37 11.34
N PHE A 5 -13.03 23.53 12.05
CA PHE A 5 -12.86 22.09 11.97
C PHE A 5 -13.17 21.58 10.56
N SER A 6 -14.28 22.05 9.96
CA SER A 6 -14.65 21.66 8.59
C SER A 6 -13.58 22.06 7.58
N ARG A 7 -13.01 23.26 7.71
CA ARG A 7 -11.94 23.72 6.81
C ARG A 7 -10.68 22.87 6.94
N LYS A 8 -10.30 22.52 8.18
CA LYS A 8 -9.15 21.66 8.43
C LYS A 8 -9.35 20.27 7.82
N CYS A 9 -10.54 19.71 7.94
CA CYS A 9 -10.86 18.41 7.33
C CYS A 9 -10.76 18.46 5.81
N ILE A 10 -11.24 19.52 5.17
CA ILE A 10 -11.13 19.71 3.72
C ILE A 10 -9.66 19.83 3.30
N GLY A 11 -8.87 20.61 4.06
CA GLY A 11 -7.44 20.76 3.81
C GLY A 11 -6.68 19.44 3.91
N LEU A 12 -6.97 18.64 4.93
CA LEU A 12 -6.35 17.34 5.10
C LEU A 12 -6.72 16.38 3.96
N ARG A 13 -7.97 16.41 3.51
CA ARG A 13 -8.42 15.59 2.39
C ARG A 13 -7.68 15.94 1.11
N LYS A 14 -7.54 17.24 0.81
CA LYS A 14 -6.81 17.70 -0.37
C LYS A 14 -5.34 17.31 -0.31
N ALA A 15 -4.70 17.45 0.84
CA ALA A 15 -3.31 17.06 1.03
C ALA A 15 -3.14 15.55 0.84
N SER A 16 -4.03 14.74 1.39
CA SER A 16 -4.01 13.29 1.24
C SER A 16 -4.19 12.87 -0.22
N ASN A 17 -5.11 13.51 -0.95
CA ASN A 17 -5.33 13.23 -2.37
C ASN A 17 -4.11 13.60 -3.20
N ASN A 18 -3.44 14.71 -2.88
CA ASN A 18 -2.22 15.12 -3.58
C ASN A 18 -1.08 14.14 -3.33
N LEU A 19 -0.93 13.66 -2.10
CA LEU A 19 0.06 12.63 -1.77
C LEU A 19 -0.18 11.35 -2.56
N THR A 20 -1.42 10.90 -2.61
CA THR A 20 -1.79 9.70 -3.37
C THR A 20 -1.41 9.85 -4.84
N LYS A 21 -1.67 11.00 -5.44
CA LYS A 21 -1.30 11.28 -6.84
C LYS A 21 0.21 11.25 -7.03
N ILE A 22 0.96 11.86 -6.12
CA ILE A 22 2.43 11.89 -6.19
C ILE A 22 3.01 10.48 -6.14
N TYR A 23 2.56 9.66 -5.19
CA TYR A 23 3.05 8.29 -5.04
C TYR A 23 2.61 7.40 -6.20
N ASN A 24 1.37 7.54 -6.67
CA ASN A 24 0.91 6.79 -7.85
C ASN A 24 1.74 7.16 -9.09
N SER A 25 2.05 8.43 -9.29
CA SER A 25 2.89 8.88 -10.41
C SER A 25 4.30 8.30 -10.33
N ALA A 26 4.86 8.21 -9.11
CA ALA A 26 6.18 7.62 -8.92
C ALA A 26 6.17 6.11 -9.15
N LEU A 27 5.18 5.41 -8.59
CA LEU A 27 5.08 3.95 -8.65
C LEU A 27 4.71 3.43 -10.04
N ILE A 28 4.24 4.28 -10.94
CA ILE A 28 3.93 3.88 -12.31
C ILE A 28 5.17 3.34 -13.03
N LYS A 29 6.37 3.74 -12.59
CA LYS A 29 7.64 3.25 -13.12
C LYS A 29 7.82 1.74 -12.92
N VAL A 30 7.15 1.18 -11.94
CA VAL A 30 7.15 -0.25 -11.65
C VAL A 30 5.76 -0.87 -11.83
N ASP A 31 4.88 -0.18 -12.56
CA ASP A 31 3.52 -0.62 -12.88
C ASP A 31 2.67 -0.95 -11.66
N LEU A 32 2.82 -0.15 -10.60
CA LEU A 32 2.04 -0.33 -9.37
C LEU A 32 1.27 0.93 -9.02
N LYS A 33 0.12 0.73 -8.40
CA LYS A 33 -0.62 1.77 -7.70
C LYS A 33 -0.27 1.72 -6.22
N ILE A 34 -0.51 2.81 -5.50
CA ILE A 34 -0.21 2.89 -4.08
C ILE A 34 -0.94 1.80 -3.27
N THR A 35 -2.18 1.48 -3.66
CA THR A 35 -2.96 0.42 -2.99
C THR A 35 -2.32 -0.96 -3.19
N GLN A 36 -1.82 -1.23 -4.37
CA GLN A 36 -1.11 -2.47 -4.68
C GLN A 36 0.21 -2.56 -3.92
N PHE A 37 0.97 -1.48 -3.91
CA PHE A 37 2.22 -1.39 -3.14
C PHE A 37 1.98 -1.64 -1.66
N SER A 38 0.99 -0.98 -1.09
CA SER A 38 0.63 -1.14 0.32
C SER A 38 0.23 -2.57 0.65
N THR A 39 -0.54 -3.21 -0.23
CA THR A 39 -0.96 -4.60 -0.06
C THR A 39 0.25 -5.54 -0.11
N LEU A 40 1.13 -5.38 -1.09
CA LEU A 40 2.36 -6.19 -1.20
C LEU A 40 3.24 -6.02 0.04
N LYS A 41 3.43 -4.80 0.50
CA LYS A 41 4.25 -4.49 1.66
C LYS A 41 3.72 -5.18 2.92
N ASN A 42 2.41 -5.17 3.11
CA ASN A 42 1.81 -5.77 4.28
C ASN A 42 1.80 -7.31 4.20
N ILE A 43 1.64 -7.89 3.02
CA ILE A 43 1.80 -9.34 2.85
C ILE A 43 3.23 -9.75 3.21
N GLU A 44 4.23 -8.99 2.75
CA GLU A 44 5.63 -9.25 3.09
C GLU A 44 5.87 -9.17 4.59
N LYS A 45 5.31 -8.16 5.24
CA LYS A 45 5.42 -7.97 6.69
C LYS A 45 4.84 -9.14 7.47
N LEU A 46 3.68 -9.64 7.04
CA LEU A 46 2.97 -10.73 7.71
C LEU A 46 3.53 -12.11 7.31
N GLY A 47 4.25 -12.19 6.20
CA GLY A 47 4.77 -13.44 5.66
C GLY A 47 3.69 -14.19 4.91
N LYS A 48 3.05 -15.17 5.54
CA LYS A 48 1.85 -15.83 5.05
C LYS A 48 0.65 -15.24 5.77
N THR A 49 -0.39 -14.87 5.04
CA THR A 49 -1.53 -14.18 5.64
C THR A 49 -2.85 -14.62 5.00
N ASN A 50 -3.93 -14.22 5.61
CA ASN A 50 -5.29 -14.46 5.14
C ASN A 50 -6.02 -13.13 4.98
N ILE A 51 -7.23 -13.16 4.39
CA ILE A 51 -8.02 -11.96 4.16
C ILE A 51 -8.32 -11.21 5.45
N ARG A 52 -8.64 -11.93 6.52
CA ARG A 52 -9.01 -11.30 7.80
C ARG A 52 -7.84 -10.49 8.38
N ASP A 53 -6.67 -11.13 8.47
CA ASP A 53 -5.49 -10.49 9.07
C ASP A 53 -4.99 -9.35 8.21
N LEU A 54 -4.98 -9.53 6.88
CA LEU A 54 -4.55 -8.50 5.96
C LEU A 54 -5.51 -7.31 5.96
N SER A 55 -6.81 -7.55 6.02
CA SER A 55 -7.82 -6.49 6.11
C SER A 55 -7.66 -5.68 7.38
N SER A 56 -7.38 -6.35 8.50
CA SER A 56 -7.12 -5.70 9.77
C SER A 56 -5.87 -4.83 9.70
N GLU A 57 -4.79 -5.35 9.14
CA GLU A 57 -3.52 -4.62 9.01
C GLU A 57 -3.65 -3.40 8.11
N LEU A 58 -4.38 -3.53 7.00
CA LEU A 58 -4.60 -2.44 6.04
C LEU A 58 -5.72 -1.48 6.47
N GLU A 59 -6.50 -1.86 7.47
CA GLU A 59 -7.68 -1.09 7.91
C GLU A 59 -8.66 -0.84 6.76
N LEU A 60 -8.85 -1.86 5.92
CA LEU A 60 -9.77 -1.85 4.78
C LEU A 60 -10.78 -2.98 4.92
N ASP A 61 -11.91 -2.83 4.24
CA ASP A 61 -12.91 -3.91 4.20
C ASP A 61 -12.42 -5.10 3.37
N ARG A 62 -12.98 -6.26 3.65
CA ARG A 62 -12.55 -7.51 3.01
C ARG A 62 -12.74 -7.51 1.50
N THR A 63 -13.82 -6.92 1.03
CA THR A 63 -14.13 -6.86 -0.41
C THR A 63 -13.05 -6.06 -1.15
N THR A 64 -12.66 -4.92 -0.61
CA THR A 64 -11.60 -4.08 -1.18
C THR A 64 -10.27 -4.81 -1.20
N VAL A 65 -9.90 -5.44 -0.07
CA VAL A 65 -8.64 -6.19 0.03
C VAL A 65 -8.63 -7.36 -0.95
N LEU A 66 -9.73 -8.09 -1.04
CA LEU A 66 -9.83 -9.23 -1.96
C LEU A 66 -9.67 -8.77 -3.42
N GLY A 67 -10.29 -7.66 -3.79
CA GLY A 67 -10.14 -7.09 -5.13
C GLY A 67 -8.68 -6.73 -5.44
N ASN A 68 -7.98 -6.13 -4.48
CA ASN A 68 -6.56 -5.81 -4.63
C ASN A 68 -5.72 -7.09 -4.78
N ILE A 69 -5.99 -8.12 -3.98
CA ILE A 69 -5.26 -9.38 -4.04
C ILE A 69 -5.49 -10.08 -5.37
N GLU A 70 -6.72 -10.11 -5.87
CA GLU A 70 -7.04 -10.74 -7.15
C GLU A 70 -6.24 -10.11 -8.29
N LYS A 71 -6.11 -8.78 -8.30
CA LYS A 71 -5.25 -8.07 -9.25
C LYS A 71 -3.80 -8.50 -9.15
N LEU A 72 -3.29 -8.60 -7.93
CA LEU A 72 -1.90 -9.00 -7.70
C LEU A 72 -1.64 -10.44 -8.09
N ILE A 73 -2.63 -11.33 -7.95
CA ILE A 73 -2.54 -12.71 -8.41
C ILE A 73 -2.50 -12.76 -9.93
N GLU A 74 -3.33 -11.97 -10.61
CA GLU A 74 -3.30 -11.86 -12.08
C GLU A 74 -1.93 -11.41 -12.59
N LEU A 75 -1.27 -10.53 -11.85
CA LEU A 75 0.07 -10.03 -12.20
C LEU A 75 1.20 -10.98 -11.75
N ASP A 76 0.85 -12.11 -11.19
CA ASP A 76 1.80 -13.12 -10.68
C ASP A 76 2.71 -12.58 -9.55
N LEU A 77 2.21 -11.61 -8.81
CA LEU A 77 2.96 -11.03 -7.68
C LEU A 77 2.59 -11.67 -6.35
N VAL A 78 1.43 -12.29 -6.28
CA VAL A 78 0.91 -12.98 -5.08
C VAL A 78 0.43 -14.36 -5.50
N SER A 79 0.71 -15.35 -4.68
CA SER A 79 0.19 -16.70 -4.83
C SER A 79 -0.67 -17.06 -3.63
N TYR A 80 -1.46 -18.09 -3.78
CA TYR A 80 -2.29 -18.57 -2.68
C TYR A 80 -2.32 -20.09 -2.64
N LYS A 81 -2.65 -20.62 -1.49
CA LYS A 81 -2.91 -22.04 -1.30
C LYS A 81 -3.97 -22.21 -0.23
N TYR A 82 -4.60 -23.37 -0.20
CA TYR A 82 -5.55 -23.72 0.82
C TYR A 82 -4.87 -24.54 1.90
N GLU A 83 -5.17 -24.25 3.15
CA GLU A 83 -4.73 -25.06 4.28
C GLU A 83 -5.75 -26.16 4.57
N ILE A 84 -5.43 -27.02 5.55
CA ILE A 84 -6.23 -28.21 5.90
C ILE A 84 -7.69 -27.88 6.21
N ASP A 85 -7.94 -26.70 6.76
CA ASP A 85 -9.28 -26.24 7.13
C ASP A 85 -9.93 -25.37 6.05
N ASP A 86 -9.49 -25.52 4.79
CA ASP A 86 -9.94 -24.77 3.61
C ASP A 86 -9.72 -23.26 3.71
N LYS A 87 -8.88 -22.80 4.61
CA LYS A 87 -8.50 -21.38 4.68
C LYS A 87 -7.54 -21.05 3.56
N LYS A 88 -7.83 -19.96 2.88
CA LYS A 88 -6.99 -19.46 1.78
C LYS A 88 -5.88 -18.58 2.34
N ILE A 89 -4.65 -18.97 2.07
CA ILE A 89 -3.44 -18.28 2.56
C ILE A 89 -2.71 -17.65 1.39
N PHE A 90 -2.31 -16.40 1.55
CA PHE A 90 -1.63 -15.60 0.53
C PHE A 90 -0.18 -15.36 0.93
N GLN A 91 0.69 -15.29 -0.07
CA GLN A 91 2.10 -14.94 0.10
C GLN A 91 2.63 -14.32 -1.18
N LEU A 92 3.73 -13.58 -1.09
CA LEU A 92 4.37 -13.02 -2.26
C LEU A 92 5.06 -14.14 -3.07
N THR A 93 5.01 -14.00 -4.39
CA THR A 93 5.84 -14.81 -5.28
C THR A 93 7.26 -14.24 -5.29
N THR A 94 8.21 -14.96 -5.91
CA THR A 94 9.55 -14.43 -6.14
C THR A 94 9.50 -13.14 -6.96
N VAL A 95 8.65 -13.12 -7.97
CA VAL A 95 8.42 -11.93 -8.81
C VAL A 95 7.85 -10.80 -7.97
N GLY A 96 6.89 -11.11 -7.08
CA GLY A 96 6.30 -10.13 -6.16
C GLY A 96 7.31 -9.53 -5.22
N LYS A 97 8.20 -10.33 -4.68
CA LYS A 97 9.27 -9.85 -3.79
C LYS A 97 10.22 -8.89 -4.51
N ARG A 98 10.58 -9.23 -5.75
CA ARG A 98 11.43 -8.37 -6.57
C ARG A 98 10.75 -7.04 -6.88
N LYS A 99 9.49 -7.12 -7.31
CA LYS A 99 8.70 -5.92 -7.62
C LYS A 99 8.58 -5.03 -6.39
N LEU A 100 8.32 -5.61 -5.22
CA LEU A 100 8.23 -4.86 -3.97
C LEU A 100 9.55 -4.17 -3.63
N SER A 101 10.69 -4.86 -3.80
CA SER A 101 12.01 -4.28 -3.55
C SER A 101 12.25 -3.06 -4.44
N GLU A 102 11.91 -3.13 -5.71
CA GLU A 102 12.01 -2.02 -6.65
C GLU A 102 11.10 -0.86 -6.22
N ALA A 103 9.87 -1.19 -5.82
CA ALA A 103 8.89 -0.20 -5.42
C ALA A 103 9.30 0.51 -4.12
N ILE A 104 9.93 -0.19 -3.19
CA ILE A 104 10.40 0.40 -1.93
C ILE A 104 11.44 1.49 -2.21
N ILE A 105 12.36 1.26 -3.14
CA ILE A 105 13.36 2.26 -3.51
C ILE A 105 12.68 3.53 -4.03
N ILE A 106 11.70 3.37 -4.92
CA ILE A 106 10.95 4.49 -5.49
C ILE A 106 10.14 5.20 -4.40
N TRP A 107 9.53 4.42 -3.49
CA TRP A 107 8.78 4.97 -2.37
C TRP A 107 9.65 5.84 -1.48
N GLU A 108 10.83 5.35 -1.11
CA GLU A 108 11.76 6.07 -0.26
C GLU A 108 12.27 7.35 -0.92
N GLU A 109 12.62 7.29 -2.20
CA GLU A 109 13.03 8.46 -2.97
C GLU A 109 11.93 9.52 -3.01
N THR A 110 10.70 9.10 -3.28
CA THR A 110 9.54 9.99 -3.34
C THR A 110 9.26 10.62 -1.99
N GLN A 111 9.31 9.83 -0.93
CA GLN A 111 9.10 10.30 0.43
C GLN A 111 10.14 11.34 0.82
N HIS A 112 11.40 11.07 0.54
CA HIS A 112 12.49 12.00 0.83
C HIS A 112 12.32 13.32 0.07
N LYS A 113 12.04 13.25 -1.21
CA LYS A 113 11.81 14.42 -2.04
C LYS A 113 10.62 15.26 -1.55
N TYR A 114 9.53 14.60 -1.20
CA TYR A 114 8.33 15.28 -0.71
C TYR A 114 8.59 15.99 0.62
N ILE A 115 9.28 15.32 1.55
CA ILE A 115 9.63 15.87 2.84
C ILE A 115 10.55 17.08 2.67
N THR A 116 11.52 17.00 1.76
CA THR A 116 12.42 18.10 1.45
C THR A 116 11.66 19.31 0.92
N VAL A 117 10.71 19.09 0.02
CA VAL A 117 9.87 20.17 -0.54
C VAL A 117 9.04 20.85 0.53
N LEU A 118 8.52 20.09 1.50
CA LEU A 118 7.74 20.64 2.60
C LEU A 118 8.59 21.26 3.70
N GLY A 119 9.91 21.09 3.65
CA GLY A 119 10.82 21.62 4.67
C GLY A 119 10.76 20.89 6.00
N ILE A 120 10.27 19.69 6.04
CA ILE A 120 10.23 18.87 7.24
C ILE A 120 11.61 18.26 7.47
N LYS A 121 12.32 18.74 8.52
CA LYS A 121 13.71 18.36 8.74
C LYS A 121 13.88 17.15 9.65
N ASN A 122 13.01 16.95 10.60
CA ASN A 122 13.19 15.95 11.66
C ASN A 122 12.27 14.76 11.52
N TYR A 123 11.97 14.39 10.31
CA TYR A 123 11.00 13.36 10.01
C TYR A 123 11.39 11.99 10.55
N LYS A 124 12.69 11.69 10.63
CA LYS A 124 13.19 10.37 11.01
C LYS A 124 13.57 10.24 12.49
N GLU A 125 13.34 11.24 13.26
CA GLU A 125 13.61 11.19 14.69
C GLU A 125 12.65 10.29 15.46
#